data_364502f4c1be4c72052833772251446b
#
_entry.id   364502f4c1be4c72052833772251446b
#
_cell.length_a   1.000
_cell.length_b   1.000
_cell.length_c   1.000
_cell.angle_alpha   90.00
_cell.angle_beta   90.00
_cell.angle_gamma   90.00
#
_symmetry.space_group_name_H-M   'P 1'
#
loop_
_entity.id
_entity.type
_entity.pdbx_description
1 polymer ?
#
loop_
_entity_poly.entity_id
_entity_poly.type
_entity_poly.pdbx_seq_one_letter_code
_entity_poly.pdbx_strand_id
1 'polypeptide(L)'
;MDRRFAPGVILIAIGALLFALQVSNVRGEYAVALIGAAFLAAYAIWRVYGLLIPGGILVGLGVGIALERPGGGGELVLLGLGAGFASIYVIDALVRGPRGARRWPLVPGAIFAAIGAGLAAERRPEVGDLLRLWPLVLVALGAWLLIARTPRGA
;
A
#
# COMPACT_ATOMS: atom_id res chain seq x y z
N MET A 1 30.66 -9.86 -1.03
CA MET A 1 30.08 -9.11 -2.17
C MET A 1 30.09 -7.64 -1.79
N ASP A 2 30.92 -6.85 -2.48
CA ASP A 2 31.08 -5.43 -2.14
C ASP A 2 29.76 -4.67 -2.33
N ARG A 3 29.37 -3.86 -1.34
CA ARG A 3 28.16 -3.03 -1.37
C ARG A 3 28.04 -2.11 -2.58
N ARG A 4 29.17 -1.92 -3.32
CA ARG A 4 29.25 -1.09 -4.53
C ARG A 4 28.58 -1.75 -5.76
N PHE A 5 28.48 -3.08 -5.81
CA PHE A 5 27.88 -3.80 -6.94
C PHE A 5 26.38 -4.10 -6.74
N ALA A 6 25.87 -3.93 -5.52
CA ALA A 6 24.46 -4.24 -5.22
C ALA A 6 23.45 -3.46 -6.09
N PRO A 7 23.61 -2.14 -6.37
CA PRO A 7 22.67 -1.43 -7.24
C PRO A 7 22.65 -1.95 -8.67
N GLY A 8 23.83 -2.31 -9.22
CA GLY A 8 23.93 -2.86 -10.59
C GLY A 8 23.29 -4.23 -10.71
N VAL A 9 23.53 -5.12 -9.74
CA VAL A 9 22.90 -6.45 -9.70
C VAL A 9 21.39 -6.35 -9.57
N ILE A 10 20.88 -5.42 -8.75
CA ILE A 10 19.44 -5.16 -8.61
C ILE A 10 18.83 -4.71 -9.93
N LEU A 11 19.48 -3.75 -10.63
CA LEU A 11 18.99 -3.25 -11.91
C LEU A 11 18.99 -4.35 -12.99
N ILE A 12 20.04 -5.20 -13.03
CA ILE A 12 20.11 -6.33 -13.95
C ILE A 12 19.01 -7.34 -13.63
N ALA A 13 18.81 -7.68 -12.37
CA ALA A 13 17.77 -8.62 -11.96
C ALA A 13 16.34 -8.11 -12.28
N ILE A 14 16.08 -6.82 -12.04
CA ILE A 14 14.82 -6.19 -12.41
C ILE A 14 14.65 -6.15 -13.93
N GLY A 15 15.68 -5.76 -14.68
CA GLY A 15 15.66 -5.73 -16.14
C GLY A 15 15.42 -7.12 -16.75
N ALA A 16 16.09 -8.14 -16.24
CA ALA A 16 15.90 -9.54 -16.66
C ALA A 16 14.48 -10.04 -16.34
N LEU A 17 13.95 -9.69 -15.16
CA LEU A 17 12.57 -10.03 -14.78
C LEU A 17 11.56 -9.36 -15.72
N LEU A 18 11.73 -8.05 -15.98
CA LEU A 18 10.86 -7.30 -16.91
C LEU A 18 10.89 -7.92 -18.30
N PHE A 19 12.07 -8.26 -18.79
CA PHE A 19 12.24 -8.93 -20.08
C PHE A 19 11.57 -10.30 -20.11
N ALA A 20 11.77 -11.12 -19.08
CA ALA A 20 11.13 -12.42 -18.97
C ALA A 20 9.60 -12.33 -18.93
N LEU A 21 9.04 -11.33 -18.22
CA LEU A 21 7.59 -11.08 -18.18
C LEU A 21 7.05 -10.61 -19.53
N GLN A 22 7.83 -9.83 -20.27
CA GLN A 22 7.46 -9.35 -21.61
C GLN A 22 7.40 -10.49 -22.64
N VAL A 23 8.31 -11.46 -22.53
CA VAL A 23 8.37 -12.63 -23.44
C VAL A 23 7.34 -13.70 -23.05
N SER A 24 6.98 -13.81 -21.77
CA SER A 24 6.12 -14.89 -21.24
C SER A 24 4.61 -14.69 -21.43
N ASN A 25 4.16 -13.68 -22.15
CA ASN A 25 2.73 -13.41 -22.37
C ASN A 25 1.89 -13.32 -21.07
N VAL A 26 2.56 -13.00 -19.93
CA VAL A 26 1.88 -12.78 -18.66
C VAL A 26 0.97 -11.56 -18.78
N ARG A 27 -0.30 -11.71 -18.41
CA ARG A 27 -1.24 -10.58 -18.38
C ARG A 27 -0.62 -9.46 -17.55
N GLY A 28 -0.67 -8.22 -18.06
CA GLY A 28 -0.02 -7.06 -17.47
C GLY A 28 -0.37 -6.82 -15.98
N GLU A 29 -1.58 -7.24 -15.58
CA GLU A 29 -2.05 -7.18 -14.20
C GLU A 29 -1.18 -7.98 -13.22
N TYR A 30 -0.73 -9.17 -13.61
CA TYR A 30 0.16 -9.98 -12.77
C TYR A 30 1.63 -9.53 -12.86
N ALA A 31 2.03 -8.92 -13.96
CA ALA A 31 3.39 -8.42 -14.13
C ALA A 31 3.75 -7.39 -13.05
N VAL A 32 2.85 -6.47 -12.72
CA VAL A 32 3.05 -5.46 -11.69
C VAL A 32 3.25 -6.10 -10.31
N ALA A 33 2.40 -7.08 -9.95
CA ALA A 33 2.53 -7.79 -8.69
C ALA A 33 3.84 -8.60 -8.60
N LEU A 34 4.26 -9.25 -9.69
CA LEU A 34 5.51 -10.02 -9.77
C LEU A 34 6.75 -9.14 -9.62
N ILE A 35 6.75 -7.95 -10.24
CA ILE A 35 7.83 -6.97 -10.05
C ILE A 35 7.89 -6.55 -8.57
N GLY A 36 6.74 -6.25 -7.96
CA GLY A 36 6.66 -5.93 -6.53
C GLY A 36 7.18 -7.07 -5.65
N ALA A 37 6.82 -8.32 -5.97
CA ALA A 37 7.30 -9.50 -5.25
C ALA A 37 8.82 -9.66 -5.36
N ALA A 38 9.42 -9.36 -6.52
CA ALA A 38 10.86 -9.37 -6.70
C ALA A 38 11.56 -8.32 -5.81
N PHE A 39 10.98 -7.12 -5.68
CA PHE A 39 11.48 -6.10 -4.76
C PHE A 39 11.39 -6.55 -3.29
N LEU A 40 10.30 -7.23 -2.90
CA LEU A 40 10.16 -7.79 -1.55
C LEU A 40 11.16 -8.92 -1.30
N ALA A 41 11.40 -9.78 -2.28
CA ALA A 41 12.41 -10.83 -2.20
C ALA A 41 13.82 -10.22 -2.05
N ALA A 42 14.14 -9.20 -2.83
CA ALA A 42 15.38 -8.44 -2.70
C ALA A 42 15.51 -7.80 -1.31
N TYR A 43 14.43 -7.21 -0.78
CA TYR A 43 14.40 -6.70 0.59
C TYR A 43 14.66 -7.80 1.62
N ALA A 44 14.09 -8.99 1.47
CA ALA A 44 14.28 -10.10 2.39
C ALA A 44 15.76 -10.52 2.47
N ILE A 45 16.48 -10.45 1.35
CA ILE A 45 17.91 -10.81 1.25
C ILE A 45 18.80 -9.68 1.80
N TRP A 46 18.61 -8.46 1.31
CA TRP A 46 19.53 -7.34 1.58
C TRP A 46 19.11 -6.43 2.73
N ARG A 47 17.86 -6.54 3.21
CA ARG A 47 17.30 -5.74 4.30
C ARG A 47 17.40 -4.22 4.07
N VAL A 48 17.45 -3.78 2.81
CA VAL A 48 17.48 -2.36 2.43
C VAL A 48 16.05 -1.83 2.37
N TYR A 49 15.70 -0.93 3.28
CA TYR A 49 14.35 -0.37 3.40
C TYR A 49 13.82 0.25 2.10
N GLY A 50 14.71 0.84 1.28
CA GLY A 50 14.36 1.40 -0.03
C GLY A 50 13.73 0.40 -1.00
N LEU A 51 13.99 -0.90 -0.85
CA LEU A 51 13.38 -1.97 -1.67
C LEU A 51 11.98 -2.37 -1.15
N LEU A 52 11.74 -2.19 0.15
CA LEU A 52 10.44 -2.48 0.75
C LEU A 52 9.34 -1.56 0.23
N ILE A 53 9.67 -0.30 -0.03
CA ILE A 53 8.69 0.71 -0.47
C ILE A 53 8.10 0.34 -1.85
N PRO A 54 8.89 0.25 -2.92
CA PRO A 54 8.36 -0.13 -4.23
C PRO A 54 7.75 -1.54 -4.20
N GLY A 55 8.34 -2.46 -3.43
CA GLY A 55 7.81 -3.82 -3.28
C GLY A 55 6.38 -3.84 -2.75
N GLY A 56 6.11 -3.18 -1.64
CA GLY A 56 4.78 -3.12 -1.04
C GLY A 56 3.76 -2.41 -1.93
N ILE A 57 4.14 -1.26 -2.51
CA ILE A 57 3.27 -0.50 -3.41
C ILE A 57 2.90 -1.31 -4.66
N LEU A 58 3.88 -1.90 -5.35
CA LEU A 58 3.65 -2.65 -6.58
C LEU A 58 2.87 -3.95 -6.35
N VAL A 59 3.12 -4.66 -5.25
CA VAL A 59 2.31 -5.84 -4.90
C VAL A 59 0.87 -5.42 -4.62
N GLY A 60 0.66 -4.39 -3.81
CA GLY A 60 -0.68 -3.90 -3.51
C GLY A 60 -1.43 -3.43 -4.75
N LEU A 61 -0.75 -2.64 -5.61
CA LEU A 61 -1.29 -2.18 -6.89
C LEU A 61 -1.63 -3.35 -7.81
N GLY A 62 -0.70 -4.27 -8.03
CA GLY A 62 -0.87 -5.41 -8.93
C GLY A 62 -2.00 -6.34 -8.48
N VAL A 63 -2.11 -6.60 -7.17
CA VAL A 63 -3.22 -7.38 -6.61
C VAL A 63 -4.55 -6.63 -6.79
N GLY A 64 -4.56 -5.31 -6.54
CA GLY A 64 -5.75 -4.48 -6.75
C GLY A 64 -6.23 -4.53 -8.20
N ILE A 65 -5.32 -4.39 -9.18
CA ILE A 65 -5.64 -4.48 -10.61
C ILE A 65 -6.14 -5.88 -10.97
N ALA A 66 -5.49 -6.94 -10.47
CA ALA A 66 -5.88 -8.32 -10.77
C ALA A 66 -7.26 -8.71 -10.21
N LEU A 67 -7.68 -8.07 -9.11
CA LEU A 67 -8.99 -8.26 -8.50
C LEU A 67 -10.07 -7.33 -9.08
N GLU A 68 -9.67 -6.27 -9.80
CA GLU A 68 -10.61 -5.33 -10.40
C GLU A 68 -11.46 -6.02 -11.46
N ARG A 69 -12.77 -5.82 -11.38
CA ARG A 69 -13.71 -6.40 -12.33
C ARG A 69 -13.81 -5.54 -13.60
N PRO A 70 -14.10 -6.13 -14.77
CA PRO A 70 -14.42 -5.35 -15.94
C PRO A 70 -15.58 -4.37 -15.66
N GLY A 71 -15.37 -3.09 -15.94
CA GLY A 71 -16.32 -2.02 -15.57
C GLY A 71 -16.25 -1.58 -14.10
N GLY A 72 -15.26 -2.02 -13.36
CA GLY A 72 -14.94 -1.53 -12.02
C GLY A 72 -14.59 -0.04 -12.02
N GLY A 73 -14.75 0.64 -10.87
CA GLY A 73 -14.45 2.07 -10.70
C GLY A 73 -13.08 2.32 -10.07
N GLY A 74 -12.19 1.31 -10.04
CA GLY A 74 -10.88 1.43 -9.42
C GLY A 74 -10.88 1.28 -7.90
N GLU A 75 -12.00 0.90 -7.29
CA GLU A 75 -12.10 0.70 -5.85
C GLU A 75 -11.13 -0.34 -5.32
N LEU A 76 -10.99 -1.48 -6.02
CA LEU A 76 -10.07 -2.55 -5.61
C LEU A 76 -8.60 -2.18 -5.84
N VAL A 77 -8.32 -1.35 -6.84
CA VAL A 77 -6.98 -0.80 -7.08
C VAL A 77 -6.57 0.10 -5.92
N LEU A 78 -7.45 1.00 -5.48
CA LEU A 78 -7.18 1.90 -4.36
C LEU A 78 -7.07 1.16 -3.03
N LEU A 79 -7.95 0.18 -2.79
CA LEU A 79 -7.85 -0.70 -1.61
C LEU A 79 -6.56 -1.51 -1.62
N GLY A 80 -6.15 -2.01 -2.80
CA GLY A 80 -4.89 -2.70 -3.00
C GLY A 80 -3.69 -1.82 -2.69
N LEU A 81 -3.69 -0.57 -3.18
CA LEU A 81 -2.66 0.43 -2.82
C LEU A 81 -2.63 0.71 -1.32
N GLY A 82 -3.79 0.90 -0.70
CA GLY A 82 -3.90 1.07 0.75
C GLY A 82 -3.29 -0.09 1.52
N ALA A 83 -3.62 -1.33 1.12
CA ALA A 83 -3.05 -2.54 1.69
C ALA A 83 -1.54 -2.66 1.43
N GLY A 84 -1.07 -2.25 0.25
CA GLY A 84 0.34 -2.20 -0.10
C GLY A 84 1.13 -1.28 0.83
N PHE A 85 0.64 -0.07 1.09
CA PHE A 85 1.25 0.84 2.05
C PHE A 85 1.21 0.30 3.49
N ALA A 86 0.09 -0.30 3.91
CA ALA A 86 -0.02 -0.92 5.22
C ALA A 86 0.97 -2.08 5.39
N SER A 87 1.20 -2.88 4.34
CA SER A 87 2.16 -3.99 4.35
C SER A 87 3.60 -3.52 4.58
N ILE A 88 3.98 -2.34 4.06
CA ILE A 88 5.30 -1.73 4.32
C ILE A 88 5.50 -1.50 5.83
N TYR A 89 4.49 -0.92 6.49
CA TYR A 89 4.54 -0.72 7.94
C TYR A 89 4.60 -2.05 8.70
N VAL A 90 3.75 -3.01 8.34
CA VAL A 90 3.70 -4.32 9.01
C VAL A 90 5.02 -5.05 8.90
N ILE A 91 5.60 -5.12 7.69
CA ILE A 91 6.90 -5.77 7.47
C ILE A 91 8.03 -5.04 8.23
N ASP A 92 8.05 -3.69 8.20
CA ASP A 92 9.05 -2.91 8.95
C ASP A 92 8.91 -3.12 10.46
N ALA A 93 7.66 -3.23 10.98
CA ALA A 93 7.36 -3.49 12.37
C ALA A 93 7.77 -4.92 12.82
N LEU A 94 7.58 -5.91 11.96
CA LEU A 94 8.02 -7.28 12.23
C LEU A 94 9.55 -7.39 12.29
N VAL A 95 10.25 -6.60 11.47
CA VAL A 95 11.71 -6.65 11.38
C VAL A 95 12.40 -5.81 12.46
N ARG A 96 11.87 -4.61 12.79
CA ARG A 96 12.49 -3.64 13.70
C ARG A 96 11.79 -3.54 15.06
N GLY A 97 10.67 -4.20 15.21
CA GLY A 97 9.74 -4.02 16.32
C GLY A 97 8.83 -2.80 16.15
N PRO A 98 7.67 -2.77 16.84
CA PRO A 98 6.65 -1.73 16.66
C PRO A 98 7.13 -0.30 17.00
N ARG A 99 8.09 -0.17 17.93
CA ARG A 99 8.67 1.13 18.34
C ARG A 99 9.69 1.65 17.34
N GLY A 100 10.36 0.76 16.57
CA GLY A 100 11.35 1.11 15.54
C GLY A 100 10.76 1.26 14.14
N ALA A 101 9.53 0.84 13.93
CA ALA A 101 8.86 0.89 12.62
C ALA A 101 8.49 2.31 12.21
N ARG A 102 8.66 2.59 10.92
CA ARG A 102 8.30 3.88 10.33
C ARG A 102 6.79 3.92 10.06
N ARG A 103 6.10 4.87 10.69
CA ARG A 103 4.64 5.01 10.60
C ARG A 103 4.14 5.80 9.39
N TRP A 104 5.05 6.44 8.65
CA TRP A 104 4.67 7.29 7.53
C TRP A 104 3.82 6.57 6.44
N PRO A 105 4.01 5.24 6.15
CA PRO A 105 3.21 4.58 5.12
C PRO A 105 1.73 4.45 5.51
N LEU A 106 1.42 4.52 6.81
CA LEU A 106 0.03 4.43 7.27
C LEU A 106 -0.83 5.61 6.81
N VAL A 107 -0.23 6.80 6.62
CA VAL A 107 -0.98 7.99 6.18
C VAL A 107 -1.48 7.83 4.75
N PRO A 108 -0.62 7.64 3.73
CA PRO A 108 -1.10 7.40 2.37
C PRO A 108 -1.92 6.11 2.27
N GLY A 109 -1.58 5.06 3.04
CA GLY A 109 -2.35 3.83 3.10
C GLY A 109 -3.79 4.05 3.54
N ALA A 110 -3.99 4.81 4.60
CA ALA A 110 -5.33 5.16 5.10
C ALA A 110 -6.12 6.02 4.10
N ILE A 111 -5.46 6.95 3.42
CA ILE A 111 -6.09 7.80 2.40
C ILE A 111 -6.60 6.94 1.24
N PHE A 112 -5.74 6.09 0.66
CA PHE A 112 -6.13 5.22 -0.44
C PHE A 112 -7.21 4.22 -0.04
N ALA A 113 -7.10 3.63 1.15
CA ALA A 113 -8.11 2.72 1.67
C ALA A 113 -9.46 3.42 1.89
N ALA A 114 -9.47 4.65 2.41
CA ALA A 114 -10.69 5.43 2.61
C ALA A 114 -11.37 5.79 1.29
N ILE A 115 -10.59 6.24 0.28
CA ILE A 115 -11.15 6.56 -1.04
C ILE A 115 -11.67 5.29 -1.71
N GLY A 116 -10.91 4.19 -1.71
CA GLY A 116 -11.34 2.92 -2.28
C GLY A 116 -12.59 2.36 -1.60
N ALA A 117 -12.68 2.44 -0.29
CA ALA A 117 -13.87 2.05 0.47
C ALA A 117 -15.08 2.95 0.13
N GLY A 118 -14.87 4.25 -0.03
CA GLY A 118 -15.90 5.19 -0.47
C GLY A 118 -16.49 4.81 -1.83
N LEU A 119 -15.63 4.58 -2.83
CA LEU A 119 -16.06 4.15 -4.16
C LEU A 119 -16.77 2.78 -4.14
N ALA A 120 -16.27 1.83 -3.35
CA ALA A 120 -16.91 0.53 -3.20
C ALA A 120 -18.31 0.62 -2.58
N ALA A 121 -18.50 1.58 -1.68
CA ALA A 121 -19.74 1.79 -1.00
C ALA A 121 -20.79 2.51 -1.85
N GLU A 122 -20.39 3.42 -2.74
CA GLU A 122 -21.31 4.07 -3.69
C GLU A 122 -22.03 3.06 -4.59
N ARG A 123 -21.43 1.90 -4.82
CA ARG A 123 -22.01 0.80 -5.61
C ARG A 123 -23.00 -0.09 -4.84
N ARG A 124 -23.10 0.10 -3.52
CA ARG A 124 -24.03 -0.63 -2.64
C ARG A 124 -25.03 0.36 -2.07
N PRO A 125 -26.27 0.37 -2.58
CA PRO A 125 -27.28 1.35 -2.13
C PRO A 125 -27.55 1.27 -0.62
N GLU A 126 -27.37 0.10 -0.01
CA GLU A 126 -27.53 -0.10 1.44
C GLU A 126 -26.43 0.59 2.29
N VAL A 127 -25.27 0.87 1.71
CA VAL A 127 -24.13 1.48 2.40
C VAL A 127 -24.02 2.97 2.10
N GLY A 128 -24.61 3.43 0.98
CA GLY A 128 -24.60 4.83 0.54
C GLY A 128 -25.18 5.78 1.57
N ASP A 129 -26.24 5.36 2.29
CA ASP A 129 -26.84 6.19 3.34
C ASP A 129 -25.97 6.29 4.60
N LEU A 130 -25.23 5.22 4.94
CA LEU A 130 -24.27 5.26 6.06
C LEU A 130 -23.07 6.15 5.75
N LEU A 131 -22.63 6.17 4.48
CA LEU A 131 -21.50 7.01 4.05
C LEU A 131 -21.85 8.50 3.99
N ARG A 132 -23.13 8.89 3.88
CA ARG A 132 -23.54 10.28 4.05
C ARG A 132 -23.19 10.84 5.45
N LEU A 133 -22.94 9.94 6.40
CA LEU A 133 -22.56 10.29 7.77
C LEU A 133 -21.04 10.49 7.97
N TRP A 134 -20.19 10.29 6.91
CA TRP A 134 -18.75 10.49 7.03
C TRP A 134 -18.34 11.89 7.57
N PRO A 135 -19.08 12.99 7.28
CA PRO A 135 -18.74 14.29 7.87
C PRO A 135 -18.87 14.29 9.39
N LEU A 136 -19.78 13.48 9.95
CA LEU A 136 -19.92 13.33 11.41
C LEU A 136 -18.68 12.70 12.06
N VAL A 137 -17.98 11.83 11.34
CA VAL A 137 -16.69 11.25 11.81
C VAL A 137 -15.63 12.34 11.93
N LEU A 138 -15.58 13.30 10.97
CA LEU A 138 -14.67 14.44 11.05
C LEU A 138 -15.05 15.39 12.20
N VAL A 139 -16.35 15.63 12.40
CA VAL A 139 -16.85 16.43 13.52
C VAL A 139 -16.50 15.76 14.84
N ALA A 140 -16.74 14.46 14.98
CA ALA A 140 -16.39 13.69 16.18
C ALA A 140 -14.89 13.70 16.46
N LEU A 141 -14.07 13.53 15.40
CA LEU A 141 -12.61 13.58 15.51
C LEU A 141 -12.12 14.98 15.90
N GLY A 142 -12.70 16.02 15.32
CA GLY A 142 -12.42 17.42 15.66
C GLY A 142 -12.80 17.73 17.11
N ALA A 143 -13.99 17.33 17.54
CA ALA A 143 -14.44 17.49 18.91
C ALA A 143 -13.55 16.74 19.91
N TRP A 144 -13.18 15.49 19.58
CA TRP A 144 -12.25 14.71 20.40
C TRP A 144 -10.87 15.36 20.53
N LEU A 145 -10.33 15.91 19.44
CA LEU A 145 -9.05 16.63 19.44
C LEU A 145 -9.12 17.91 20.29
N LEU A 146 -10.23 18.62 20.29
CA LEU A 146 -10.46 19.80 21.13
C LEU A 146 -10.50 19.42 22.61
N ILE A 147 -11.24 18.37 22.96
CA ILE A 147 -11.39 17.89 24.34
C ILE A 147 -10.05 17.30 24.84
N ALA A 148 -9.33 16.55 23.98
CA ALA A 148 -8.05 15.97 24.31
C ALA A 148 -6.92 17.00 24.50
N ARG A 149 -7.09 18.23 23.97
CA ARG A 149 -6.13 19.33 24.09
C ARG A 149 -6.47 20.33 25.19
N THR A 150 -7.60 20.20 25.89
CA THR A 150 -7.83 21.01 27.08
C THR A 150 -6.79 20.64 28.13
N PRO A 151 -5.84 21.53 28.48
CA PRO A 151 -4.93 21.27 29.58
C PRO A 151 -5.78 21.08 30.83
N ARG A 152 -5.67 19.91 31.48
CA ARG A 152 -6.18 19.73 32.83
C ARG A 152 -5.51 20.81 33.67
N GLY A 153 -6.31 21.79 34.05
CA GLY A 153 -5.89 23.00 34.70
C GLY A 153 -5.01 22.74 35.93
N ALA A 154 -4.19 23.75 36.17
CA ALA A 154 -3.40 23.96 37.35
C ALA A 154 -4.22 23.85 38.64
#